data_5e843cbd77773693117528bad05cf3a0
#
_entry.id   5e843cbd77773693117528bad05cf3a0
#
_cell.length_a   1.000
_cell.length_b   1.000
_cell.length_c   1.000
_cell.angle_alpha   90.00
_cell.angle_beta   90.00
_cell.angle_gamma   90.00
#
_symmetry.space_group_name_H-M   'P 1'
#
loop_
_entity.id
_entity.type
_entity.pdbx_description
1 polymer ?
#
loop_
_entity_poly.entity_id
_entity_poly.type
_entity_poly.pdbx_seq_one_letter_code
_entity_poly.pdbx_strand_id
1 'polypeptide(L)'
;MKESGIKHSICRNNWYFENDELLWKLCGNEGKSLYDALGNQKIGYALRKDYAEAAAKVLTHKSPKEVYELTGKPRDLKEIGEAIKKITKKEFKIIEVSKGQMAEKMKEEGYPEIIVGTWSFMINDYLKGCLNFESNDFAEILGKELPSLEDSLKEILK
;
A
#
# COMPACT_ATOMS: atom_id res chain seq x y z
N MET A 1 25.83 5.97 7.99
CA MET A 1 26.26 5.09 6.87
C MET A 1 27.31 5.78 5.98
N LYS A 2 27.10 6.99 5.49
CA LYS A 2 28.08 7.68 4.62
C LYS A 2 29.49 7.83 5.26
N GLU A 3 29.56 8.09 6.56
CA GLU A 3 30.80 8.28 7.31
C GLU A 3 31.58 6.98 7.58
N SER A 4 30.94 5.80 7.45
CA SER A 4 31.59 4.51 7.68
C SER A 4 32.49 4.03 6.54
N GLY A 5 32.39 4.64 5.35
CA GLY A 5 33.09 4.22 4.14
C GLY A 5 32.61 2.87 3.56
N ILE A 6 31.61 2.24 4.17
CA ILE A 6 31.04 0.96 3.69
C ILE A 6 30.14 1.22 2.47
N LYS A 7 30.35 0.46 1.40
CA LYS A 7 29.46 0.50 0.24
C LYS A 7 28.04 0.12 0.69
N HIS A 8 27.07 0.91 0.29
CA HIS A 8 25.67 0.70 0.66
C HIS A 8 24.72 1.14 -0.45
N SER A 9 23.54 0.57 -0.43
CA SER A 9 22.38 1.03 -1.23
C SER A 9 21.20 1.23 -0.30
N ILE A 10 20.38 2.22 -0.60
CA ILE A 10 19.18 2.55 0.17
C ILE A 10 17.97 2.11 -0.63
N CYS A 11 17.19 1.18 -0.08
CA CYS A 11 15.88 0.83 -0.63
C CYS A 11 14.81 1.66 0.10
N ARG A 12 14.19 2.60 -0.61
CA ARG A 12 13.06 3.38 -0.11
C ARG A 12 11.78 2.64 -0.50
N ASN A 13 11.27 1.86 0.45
CA ASN A 13 10.04 1.09 0.23
C ASN A 13 8.83 2.00 0.38
N ASN A 14 7.92 1.92 -0.55
CA ASN A 14 6.59 2.53 -0.45
C ASN A 14 5.70 1.68 0.48
N TRP A 15 4.41 1.63 0.29
CA TRP A 15 3.47 1.01 1.23
C TRP A 15 3.24 -0.47 0.95
N TYR A 16 3.08 -1.28 2.02
CA TYR A 16 2.83 -2.72 1.88
C TYR A 16 1.34 -3.01 1.89
N PHE A 17 0.86 -3.90 1.01
CA PHE A 17 -0.52 -4.38 1.06
C PHE A 17 -0.87 -4.98 2.42
N GLU A 18 0.08 -5.66 3.06
CA GLU A 18 -0.09 -6.29 4.37
C GLU A 18 -0.27 -5.29 5.51
N ASN A 19 0.08 -4.02 5.33
CA ASN A 19 -0.17 -3.01 6.37
C ASN A 19 -1.67 -2.74 6.54
N ASP A 20 -2.43 -2.88 5.47
CA ASP A 20 -3.87 -2.63 5.43
C ASP A 20 -4.68 -3.94 5.27
N GLU A 21 -4.05 -5.11 5.46
CA GLU A 21 -4.68 -6.43 5.30
C GLU A 21 -5.98 -6.55 6.09
N LEU A 22 -5.97 -6.10 7.36
CA LEU A 22 -7.17 -6.15 8.19
C LEU A 22 -8.29 -5.25 7.63
N LEU A 23 -7.96 -4.07 7.13
CA LEU A 23 -8.94 -3.19 6.47
C LEU A 23 -9.55 -3.88 5.25
N TRP A 24 -8.71 -4.45 4.38
CA TRP A 24 -9.18 -5.16 3.19
C TRP A 24 -10.08 -6.36 3.52
N LYS A 25 -9.73 -7.11 4.57
CA LYS A 25 -10.55 -8.25 5.06
C LYS A 25 -11.87 -7.78 5.66
N LEU A 26 -11.90 -6.70 6.40
CA LEU A 26 -13.15 -6.13 6.94
C LEU A 26 -14.10 -5.68 5.82
N CYS A 27 -13.58 -5.01 4.79
CA CYS A 27 -14.39 -4.65 3.63
C CYS A 27 -14.82 -5.89 2.82
N GLY A 28 -13.87 -6.74 2.44
CA GLY A 28 -14.10 -7.85 1.52
C GLY A 28 -14.84 -9.04 2.11
N ASN A 29 -14.67 -9.35 3.40
CA ASN A 29 -15.29 -10.52 4.04
C ASN A 29 -16.49 -10.16 4.89
N GLU A 30 -16.47 -9.00 5.57
CA GLU A 30 -17.55 -8.58 6.46
C GLU A 30 -18.49 -7.54 5.84
N GLY A 31 -18.13 -6.96 4.68
CA GLY A 31 -18.93 -5.96 3.97
C GLY A 31 -18.93 -4.58 4.62
N LYS A 32 -17.93 -4.28 5.47
CA LYS A 32 -17.76 -2.92 6.04
C LYS A 32 -17.43 -1.91 4.97
N SER A 33 -17.94 -0.69 5.12
CA SER A 33 -17.71 0.41 4.16
C SER A 33 -16.25 0.82 4.13
N LEU A 34 -15.69 1.03 2.94
CA LEU A 34 -14.39 1.66 2.77
C LEU A 34 -14.54 3.18 2.80
N TYR A 35 -13.99 3.84 3.81
CA TYR A 35 -14.03 5.30 3.93
C TYR A 35 -12.80 5.91 3.27
N ASP A 36 -13.03 6.65 2.18
CA ASP A 36 -11.97 7.32 1.42
C ASP A 36 -11.85 8.80 1.83
N ALA A 37 -10.78 9.10 2.53
CA ALA A 37 -10.41 10.47 2.90
C ALA A 37 -9.15 10.96 2.16
N LEU A 38 -8.69 10.24 1.12
CA LEU A 38 -7.47 10.57 0.39
C LEU A 38 -7.69 11.61 -0.72
N GLY A 39 -8.94 11.83 -1.13
CA GLY A 39 -9.25 12.71 -2.26
C GLY A 39 -8.62 12.18 -3.55
N ASN A 40 -7.76 12.99 -4.17
CA ASN A 40 -7.07 12.59 -5.41
C ASN A 40 -5.73 11.89 -5.19
N GLN A 41 -5.36 11.57 -3.94
CA GLN A 41 -4.10 10.92 -3.66
C GLN A 41 -4.18 9.42 -3.92
N LYS A 42 -3.04 8.88 -4.35
CA LYS A 42 -2.88 7.45 -4.64
C LYS A 42 -1.76 6.88 -3.78
N ILE A 43 -1.76 5.58 -3.62
CA ILE A 43 -0.74 4.85 -2.85
C ILE A 43 -0.12 3.78 -3.73
N GLY A 44 1.21 3.74 -3.76
CA GLY A 44 1.97 2.71 -4.48
C GLY A 44 2.16 1.48 -3.62
N TYR A 45 1.26 0.51 -3.72
CA TYR A 45 1.31 -0.74 -2.98
C TYR A 45 2.15 -1.81 -3.67
N ALA A 46 2.91 -2.57 -2.87
CA ALA A 46 3.47 -3.87 -3.26
C ALA A 46 3.46 -4.83 -2.07
N LEU A 47 3.65 -6.12 -2.32
CA LEU A 47 3.70 -7.14 -1.26
C LEU A 47 5.07 -7.12 -0.56
N ARG A 48 5.11 -7.41 0.73
CA ARG A 48 6.37 -7.49 1.50
C ARG A 48 7.38 -8.44 0.87
N LYS A 49 6.92 -9.54 0.29
CA LYS A 49 7.78 -10.49 -0.39
C LYS A 49 8.49 -9.89 -1.60
N ASP A 50 7.83 -8.98 -2.34
CA ASP A 50 8.43 -8.32 -3.50
C ASP A 50 9.54 -7.36 -3.06
N TYR A 51 9.32 -6.60 -1.99
CA TYR A 51 10.37 -5.79 -1.37
C TYR A 51 11.55 -6.62 -0.86
N ALA A 52 11.26 -7.78 -0.24
CA ALA A 52 12.32 -8.68 0.24
C ALA A 52 13.12 -9.26 -0.93
N GLU A 53 12.49 -9.66 -2.03
CA GLU A 53 13.15 -10.12 -3.25
C GLU A 53 14.03 -9.01 -3.83
N ALA A 54 13.51 -7.78 -3.93
CA ALA A 54 14.27 -6.63 -4.43
C ALA A 54 15.50 -6.34 -3.55
N ALA A 55 15.34 -6.33 -2.23
CA ALA A 55 16.44 -6.09 -1.31
C ALA A 55 17.54 -7.16 -1.44
N ALA A 56 17.17 -8.44 -1.58
CA ALA A 56 18.12 -9.53 -1.81
C ALA A 56 18.88 -9.37 -3.13
N LYS A 57 18.18 -8.96 -4.20
CA LYS A 57 18.81 -8.69 -5.49
C LYS A 57 19.73 -7.47 -5.46
N VAL A 58 19.34 -6.39 -4.79
CA VAL A 58 20.19 -5.21 -4.58
C VAL A 58 21.48 -5.60 -3.86
N LEU A 59 21.38 -6.41 -2.79
CA LEU A 59 22.52 -6.87 -2.00
C LEU A 59 23.54 -7.67 -2.82
N THR A 60 23.06 -8.44 -3.79
CA THR A 60 23.88 -9.30 -4.66
C THR A 60 24.23 -8.68 -6.01
N HIS A 61 23.75 -7.47 -6.29
CA HIS A 61 23.98 -6.79 -7.58
C HIS A 61 25.45 -6.33 -7.68
N LYS A 62 26.09 -6.57 -8.84
CA LYS A 62 27.50 -6.20 -9.06
C LYS A 62 27.76 -4.69 -8.98
N SER A 63 26.81 -3.89 -9.44
CA SER A 63 26.91 -2.43 -9.46
C SER A 63 25.56 -1.82 -9.08
N PRO A 64 25.17 -1.88 -7.80
CA PRO A 64 23.86 -1.37 -7.37
C PRO A 64 23.82 0.17 -7.43
N LYS A 65 22.63 0.73 -7.66
CA LYS A 65 22.35 2.17 -7.48
C LYS A 65 22.57 2.56 -6.01
N GLU A 66 22.88 3.84 -5.75
CA GLU A 66 22.94 4.35 -4.37
C GLU A 66 21.55 4.33 -3.71
N VAL A 67 20.50 4.63 -4.47
CA VAL A 67 19.11 4.66 -3.99
C VAL A 67 18.21 3.94 -4.98
N TYR A 68 17.28 3.15 -4.46
CA TYR A 68 16.16 2.54 -5.18
C TYR A 68 14.85 3.05 -4.61
N GLU A 69 13.98 3.58 -5.45
CA GLU A 69 12.62 3.97 -5.11
C GLU A 69 11.67 2.81 -5.43
N LEU A 70 11.43 1.96 -4.45
CA LEU A 70 10.63 0.76 -4.63
C LEU A 70 9.15 1.06 -4.37
N THR A 71 8.37 1.14 -5.45
CA THR A 71 6.93 1.40 -5.38
C THR A 71 6.18 0.57 -6.39
N GLY A 72 5.00 0.08 -6.01
CA GLY A 72 4.04 -0.43 -6.99
C GLY A 72 3.35 0.72 -7.73
N LYS A 73 2.56 0.37 -8.74
CA LYS A 73 1.76 1.37 -9.48
C LYS A 73 0.79 2.07 -8.53
N PRO A 74 0.82 3.41 -8.42
CA PRO A 74 -0.09 4.14 -7.53
C PRO A 74 -1.57 3.92 -7.89
N ARG A 75 -2.38 3.60 -6.87
CA ARG A 75 -3.81 3.32 -6.97
C ARG A 75 -4.58 4.17 -5.97
N ASP A 76 -5.76 4.63 -6.36
CA ASP A 76 -6.71 5.22 -5.41
C ASP A 76 -7.50 4.13 -4.66
N LEU A 77 -8.13 4.51 -3.54
CA LEU A 77 -8.90 3.56 -2.73
C LEU A 77 -10.12 3.02 -3.47
N LYS A 78 -10.66 3.74 -4.43
CA LYS A 78 -11.79 3.28 -5.25
C LYS A 78 -11.36 2.13 -6.15
N GLU A 79 -10.22 2.25 -6.86
CA GLU A 79 -9.66 1.16 -7.67
C GLU A 79 -9.45 -0.11 -6.83
N ILE A 80 -8.90 0.04 -5.62
CA ILE A 80 -8.65 -1.07 -4.69
C ILE A 80 -9.97 -1.68 -4.22
N GLY A 81 -10.91 -0.86 -3.78
CA GLY A 81 -12.22 -1.31 -3.32
C GLY A 81 -13.00 -2.08 -4.38
N GLU A 82 -13.02 -1.59 -5.63
CA GLU A 82 -13.67 -2.30 -6.74
C GLU A 82 -12.97 -3.65 -7.04
N ALA A 83 -11.65 -3.70 -6.96
CA ALA A 83 -10.92 -4.95 -7.11
C ALA A 83 -11.25 -5.96 -5.99
N ILE A 84 -11.39 -5.50 -4.74
CA ILE A 84 -11.81 -6.35 -3.60
C ILE A 84 -13.21 -6.90 -3.83
N LYS A 85 -14.20 -6.09 -4.22
CA LYS A 85 -15.56 -6.54 -4.57
C LYS A 85 -15.53 -7.62 -5.65
N LYS A 86 -14.77 -7.39 -6.72
CA LYS A 86 -14.61 -8.34 -7.81
C LYS A 86 -14.06 -9.70 -7.36
N ILE A 87 -13.09 -9.69 -6.43
CA ILE A 87 -12.43 -10.91 -5.92
C ILE A 87 -13.34 -11.64 -4.94
N THR A 88 -13.90 -10.94 -3.97
CA THR A 88 -14.66 -11.55 -2.87
C THR A 88 -16.13 -11.84 -3.22
N LYS A 89 -16.64 -11.23 -4.29
CA LYS A 89 -18.07 -11.24 -4.65
C LYS A 89 -18.98 -10.67 -3.55
N LYS A 90 -18.42 -9.81 -2.69
CA LYS A 90 -19.13 -9.10 -1.64
C LYS A 90 -19.32 -7.65 -2.02
N GLU A 91 -20.51 -7.13 -1.72
CA GLU A 91 -20.80 -5.71 -1.89
C GLU A 91 -20.54 -4.96 -0.59
N PHE A 92 -19.90 -3.82 -0.71
CA PHE A 92 -19.72 -2.83 0.36
C PHE A 92 -19.67 -1.43 -0.25
N LYS A 93 -19.87 -0.42 0.59
CA LYS A 93 -19.85 0.97 0.13
C LYS A 93 -18.43 1.52 0.11
N ILE A 94 -18.10 2.32 -0.90
CA ILE A 94 -16.91 3.16 -0.92
C ILE A 94 -17.45 4.59 -0.74
N ILE A 95 -17.08 5.23 0.37
CA ILE A 95 -17.70 6.48 0.81
C ILE A 95 -16.60 7.54 0.94
N GLU A 96 -16.67 8.55 0.10
CA GLU A 96 -15.82 9.74 0.23
C GLU A 96 -16.18 10.50 1.49
N VAL A 97 -15.20 10.80 2.31
CA VAL A 97 -15.36 11.55 3.55
C VAL A 97 -14.24 12.57 3.71
N SER A 98 -14.46 13.58 4.53
CA SER A 98 -13.36 14.43 4.96
C SER A 98 -12.47 13.69 5.96
N LYS A 99 -11.21 14.11 6.07
CA LYS A 99 -10.29 13.61 7.08
C LYS A 99 -10.89 13.64 8.49
N GLY A 100 -11.62 14.72 8.85
CA GLY A 100 -12.24 14.86 10.17
C GLY A 100 -13.36 13.85 10.43
N GLN A 101 -14.06 13.40 9.39
CA GLN A 101 -15.18 12.47 9.49
C GLN A 101 -14.76 11.01 9.46
N MET A 102 -13.61 10.69 8.87
CA MET A 102 -13.18 9.30 8.64
C MET A 102 -13.16 8.47 9.94
N ALA A 103 -12.49 8.96 10.97
CA ALA A 103 -12.35 8.22 12.22
C ALA A 103 -13.68 8.00 12.94
N GLU A 104 -14.58 9.00 12.92
CA GLU A 104 -15.91 8.92 13.50
C GLU A 104 -16.75 7.87 12.77
N LYS A 105 -16.80 7.94 11.44
CA LYS A 105 -17.54 6.99 10.60
C LYS A 105 -17.06 5.55 10.75
N MET A 106 -15.75 5.35 10.79
CA MET A 106 -15.18 4.04 11.04
C MET A 106 -15.58 3.48 12.42
N LYS A 107 -15.56 4.32 13.47
CA LYS A 107 -16.00 3.93 14.82
C LYS A 107 -17.49 3.61 14.86
N GLU A 108 -18.35 4.42 14.26
CA GLU A 108 -19.79 4.19 14.15
C GLU A 108 -20.12 2.82 13.51
N GLU A 109 -19.33 2.42 12.51
CA GLU A 109 -19.48 1.12 11.82
C GLU A 109 -18.76 -0.04 12.55
N GLY A 110 -18.15 0.24 13.71
CA GLY A 110 -17.51 -0.77 14.56
C GLY A 110 -16.18 -1.30 14.00
N TYR A 111 -15.38 -0.43 13.38
CA TYR A 111 -14.00 -0.76 13.02
C TYR A 111 -13.13 -0.92 14.28
N PRO A 112 -12.17 -1.87 14.29
CA PRO A 112 -11.22 -2.00 15.39
C PRO A 112 -10.42 -0.71 15.59
N GLU A 113 -10.16 -0.33 16.86
CA GLU A 113 -9.41 0.89 17.18
C GLU A 113 -8.03 0.97 16.52
N ILE A 114 -7.38 -0.18 16.35
CA ILE A 114 -6.06 -0.23 15.69
C ILE A 114 -6.15 0.27 14.24
N ILE A 115 -7.20 -0.06 13.51
CA ILE A 115 -7.40 0.39 12.12
C ILE A 115 -7.71 1.88 12.12
N VAL A 116 -8.65 2.32 12.95
CA VAL A 116 -9.03 3.74 13.07
C VAL A 116 -7.81 4.59 13.44
N GLY A 117 -7.02 4.14 14.42
CA GLY A 117 -5.82 4.83 14.90
C GLY A 117 -4.73 4.91 13.82
N THR A 118 -4.44 3.80 13.15
CA THR A 118 -3.42 3.74 12.09
C THR A 118 -3.76 4.70 10.95
N TRP A 119 -4.98 4.63 10.42
CA TRP A 119 -5.41 5.51 9.34
C TRP A 119 -5.48 6.97 9.76
N SER A 120 -5.96 7.27 10.98
CA SER A 120 -5.98 8.64 11.51
C SER A 120 -4.58 9.24 11.67
N PHE A 121 -3.60 8.43 12.04
CA PHE A 121 -2.21 8.85 12.15
C PHE A 121 -1.59 9.12 10.78
N MET A 122 -1.79 8.19 9.83
CA MET A 122 -1.14 8.23 8.52
C MET A 122 -1.80 9.20 7.53
N ILE A 123 -3.08 9.54 7.70
CA ILE A 123 -3.86 10.31 6.73
C ILE A 123 -3.19 11.64 6.32
N ASN A 124 -2.50 12.29 7.25
CA ASN A 124 -1.81 13.55 6.96
C ASN A 124 -0.66 13.39 5.95
N ASP A 125 0.07 12.29 6.05
CA ASP A 125 1.19 12.02 5.15
C ASP A 125 0.69 11.50 3.81
N TYR A 126 -0.41 10.72 3.79
CA TYR A 126 -1.09 10.34 2.55
C TYR A 126 -1.56 11.58 1.77
N LEU A 127 -2.20 12.54 2.44
CA LEU A 127 -2.69 13.77 1.82
C LEU A 127 -1.57 14.68 1.30
N LYS A 128 -0.35 14.55 1.81
CA LYS A 128 0.84 15.24 1.24
C LYS A 128 1.37 14.57 -0.03
N GLY A 129 0.83 13.41 -0.40
CA GLY A 129 1.24 12.67 -1.59
C GLY A 129 2.55 11.91 -1.44
N CYS A 130 3.03 11.67 -0.21
CA CYS A 130 4.31 10.98 0.03
C CYS A 130 4.39 9.59 -0.61
N LEU A 131 3.25 8.93 -0.81
CA LEU A 131 3.14 7.59 -1.36
C LEU A 131 2.64 7.56 -2.82
N ASN A 132 2.40 8.76 -3.41
CA ASN A 132 1.87 8.91 -4.76
C ASN A 132 3.00 9.28 -5.73
N PHE A 133 3.82 8.32 -6.08
CA PHE A 133 4.89 8.48 -7.07
C PHE A 133 5.11 7.19 -7.86
N GLU A 134 5.70 7.31 -9.03
CA GLU A 134 6.04 6.19 -9.91
C GLU A 134 7.55 5.99 -9.98
N SER A 135 7.98 4.73 -10.13
CA SER A 135 9.37 4.35 -10.36
C SER A 135 9.43 3.02 -11.10
N ASN A 136 10.46 2.85 -11.91
CA ASN A 136 10.76 1.59 -12.60
C ASN A 136 11.75 0.71 -11.83
N ASP A 137 12.23 1.15 -10.67
CA ASP A 137 13.30 0.48 -9.94
C ASP A 137 12.95 -0.97 -9.55
N PHE A 138 11.66 -1.25 -9.26
CA PHE A 138 11.22 -2.63 -9.02
C PHE A 138 11.40 -3.51 -10.26
N ALA A 139 10.85 -3.08 -11.41
CA ALA A 139 10.96 -3.85 -12.63
C ALA A 139 12.44 -4.04 -13.06
N GLU A 140 13.25 -3.01 -12.93
CA GLU A 140 14.67 -3.06 -13.22
C GLU A 140 15.42 -4.06 -12.33
N ILE A 141 15.25 -3.97 -11.00
CA ILE A 141 16.00 -4.84 -10.07
C ILE A 141 15.44 -6.27 -10.03
N LEU A 142 14.13 -6.45 -10.17
CA LEU A 142 13.51 -7.77 -10.20
C LEU A 142 13.71 -8.48 -11.54
N GLY A 143 13.86 -7.73 -12.63
CA GLY A 143 13.85 -8.26 -14.00
C GLY A 143 12.48 -8.77 -14.45
N LYS A 144 11.41 -8.33 -13.77
CA LYS A 144 10.01 -8.67 -14.02
C LYS A 144 9.08 -7.60 -13.46
N GLU A 145 7.88 -7.53 -13.97
CA GLU A 145 6.82 -6.69 -13.41
C GLU A 145 6.32 -7.25 -12.08
N LEU A 146 5.80 -6.36 -11.24
CA LEU A 146 5.08 -6.75 -10.03
C LEU A 146 3.78 -7.49 -10.36
N PRO A 147 3.26 -8.33 -9.46
CA PRO A 147 1.94 -8.93 -9.62
C PRO A 147 0.86 -7.87 -9.88
N SER A 148 -0.21 -8.28 -10.59
CA SER A 148 -1.37 -7.40 -10.79
C SER A 148 -2.01 -7.02 -9.45
N LEU A 149 -2.81 -5.93 -9.44
CA LEU A 149 -3.59 -5.53 -8.25
C LEU A 149 -4.44 -6.69 -7.74
N GLU A 150 -5.15 -7.36 -8.66
CA GLU A 150 -6.01 -8.49 -8.32
C GLU A 150 -5.24 -9.67 -7.74
N ASP A 151 -4.05 -9.98 -8.26
CA ASP A 151 -3.26 -11.12 -7.76
C ASP A 151 -2.66 -10.81 -6.39
N SER A 152 -2.20 -9.58 -6.17
CA SER A 152 -1.74 -9.11 -4.86
C SER A 152 -2.87 -9.16 -3.82
N LEU A 153 -4.05 -8.64 -4.16
CA LEU A 153 -5.21 -8.67 -3.26
C LEU A 153 -5.73 -10.09 -3.00
N LYS A 154 -5.71 -11.00 -3.97
CA LYS A 154 -6.06 -12.42 -3.75
C LYS A 154 -5.14 -13.08 -2.72
N GLU A 155 -3.87 -12.68 -2.68
CA GLU A 155 -2.93 -13.20 -1.69
C GLU A 155 -3.25 -12.68 -0.28
N ILE A 156 -3.60 -11.42 -0.16
CA ILE A 156 -3.93 -10.77 1.11
C ILE A 156 -5.29 -11.23 1.67
N LEU A 157 -6.26 -11.48 0.80
CA LEU A 157 -7.64 -11.82 1.19
C LEU A 157 -7.86 -13.32 1.51
N LYS A 158 -6.83 -14.14 1.38
CA LYS A 158 -6.87 -15.54 1.83
C LYS A 158 -6.98 -15.60 3.35
#